data_6b95e1b0c93ad8a1f1c9bebcbddc288e
#
_entry.id   6b95e1b0c93ad8a1f1c9bebcbddc288e
#
_cell.length_a   1.000
_cell.length_b   1.000
_cell.length_c   1.000
_cell.angle_alpha   90.00
_cell.angle_beta   90.00
_cell.angle_gamma   90.00
#
_symmetry.space_group_name_H-M   'P 1'
#
loop_
_entity.id
_entity.type
_entity.pdbx_description
1 polymer ?
#
loop_
_entity_poly.entity_id
_entity_poly.type
_entity_poly.pdbx_seq_one_letter_code
_entity_poly.pdbx_strand_id
1 'polypeptide(L)'
;MYLRRLSTIIILIIMTAVAAMAYSIEEIPNVHLTDKTQYVSNPDGVLRQATVDSLNRSIAHIWQSSSAEVVAVVVNSIDGNDIDDYATALFRHWGIGKKDNNNGVLVLVSTEERKAVIRNGYGAEGILPDIICGRIIRDNMVPHFREGDYDSGMLSAVARIDSLLTTPGAVAELKSKYENDEKQENYNAFYGYMSLAGSAAAILLLYVLFLAFTPSIKSRFDRYNRLNKIKLLYICATFFTLGMALPALIVLLATMHYCRNRRRICPNCHSKMHKLPEDEDNKYLTPAQDLEEQLESIDYDVWLCDTCGEVDVYPFPNKRTIYSECQQCHARTSYLESDRIFSQPDTTSCGYGMRTYICRNCGKKSEIYYEIPKTAAPVVILPMGGGSRGGGFGGGGSFGGGSTGGGGASGGW
;
A
#
# COMPACT_ATOMS: atom_id res chain seq x y z
N MET A 1 -56.68 18.85 -23.89
CA MET A 1 -55.58 19.00 -22.88
C MET A 1 -54.76 17.73 -22.70
N TYR A 2 -55.33 16.52 -22.74
CA TYR A 2 -54.64 15.24 -22.61
C TYR A 2 -53.68 14.93 -23.78
N LEU A 3 -54.08 15.17 -25.04
CA LEU A 3 -53.23 14.89 -26.23
C LEU A 3 -51.95 15.76 -26.24
N ARG A 4 -52.00 17.01 -25.78
CA ARG A 4 -50.81 17.87 -25.68
C ARG A 4 -49.83 17.40 -24.58
N ARG A 5 -50.33 16.85 -23.48
CA ARG A 5 -49.48 16.30 -22.42
C ARG A 5 -48.85 14.94 -22.86
N LEU A 6 -49.59 14.15 -23.64
CA LEU A 6 -49.06 12.89 -24.20
C LEU A 6 -47.96 13.14 -25.22
N SER A 7 -48.12 14.15 -26.09
CA SER A 7 -47.07 14.51 -27.07
C SER A 7 -45.82 15.09 -26.44
N THR A 8 -45.93 15.86 -25.33
CA THR A 8 -44.77 16.35 -24.59
C THR A 8 -44.02 15.26 -23.84
N ILE A 9 -44.74 14.25 -23.32
CA ILE A 9 -44.14 13.10 -22.64
C ILE A 9 -43.42 12.20 -23.68
N ILE A 10 -44.01 11.97 -24.86
CA ILE A 10 -43.38 11.21 -25.93
C ILE A 10 -42.13 11.93 -26.49
N ILE A 11 -42.17 13.26 -26.66
CA ILE A 11 -41.01 14.05 -27.07
C ILE A 11 -39.95 14.02 -25.97
N LEU A 12 -40.30 14.07 -24.70
CA LEU A 12 -39.35 13.97 -23.58
C LEU A 12 -38.72 12.56 -23.53
N ILE A 13 -39.45 11.51 -23.77
CA ILE A 13 -38.94 10.11 -23.83
C ILE A 13 -38.05 9.91 -25.07
N ILE A 14 -38.36 10.52 -26.18
CA ILE A 14 -37.54 10.46 -27.42
C ILE A 14 -36.24 11.27 -27.21
N MET A 15 -36.27 12.38 -26.47
CA MET A 15 -35.07 13.17 -26.11
C MET A 15 -34.16 12.50 -25.09
N THR A 16 -34.65 11.57 -24.26
CA THR A 16 -33.83 10.82 -23.31
C THR A 16 -33.23 9.52 -23.90
N ALA A 17 -33.62 9.15 -25.11
CA ALA A 17 -33.11 7.95 -25.82
C ALA A 17 -31.94 8.24 -26.78
N VAL A 18 -31.12 9.27 -26.51
CA VAL A 18 -29.74 9.31 -26.99
C VAL A 18 -28.96 8.37 -26.05
N ALA A 19 -29.18 7.06 -26.23
CA ALA A 19 -28.30 6.08 -25.64
C ALA A 19 -26.91 6.33 -26.21
N ALA A 20 -25.94 6.58 -25.33
CA ALA A 20 -24.53 6.54 -25.72
C ALA A 20 -24.33 5.18 -26.39
N MET A 21 -24.07 5.17 -27.70
CA MET A 21 -23.76 3.94 -28.42
C MET A 21 -22.34 3.54 -27.99
N ALA A 22 -22.26 2.51 -27.19
CA ALA A 22 -20.98 1.86 -26.91
C ALA A 22 -20.59 1.05 -28.18
N TYR A 23 -19.33 1.16 -28.57
CA TYR A 23 -18.86 0.52 -29.80
C TYR A 23 -18.24 -0.85 -29.50
N SER A 24 -18.69 -1.87 -30.21
CA SER A 24 -17.90 -3.10 -30.42
C SER A 24 -16.72 -2.79 -31.36
N ILE A 25 -15.72 -3.67 -31.40
CA ILE A 25 -14.51 -3.48 -32.22
C ILE A 25 -14.87 -3.38 -33.73
N GLU A 26 -15.88 -4.13 -34.15
CA GLU A 26 -16.35 -4.20 -35.55
C GLU A 26 -17.13 -2.94 -35.95
N GLU A 27 -17.71 -2.22 -34.96
CA GLU A 27 -18.59 -1.07 -35.24
C GLU A 27 -17.78 0.25 -35.28
N ILE A 28 -16.55 0.29 -34.79
CA ILE A 28 -15.71 1.48 -34.92
C ILE A 28 -15.37 1.72 -36.38
N PRO A 29 -15.73 2.88 -36.95
CA PRO A 29 -15.47 3.18 -38.35
C PRO A 29 -13.97 3.24 -38.63
N ASN A 30 -13.46 2.33 -39.45
CA ASN A 30 -12.10 2.42 -39.95
C ASN A 30 -12.05 3.37 -41.16
N VAL A 31 -11.90 4.65 -40.88
CA VAL A 31 -11.94 5.72 -41.89
C VAL A 31 -10.88 5.56 -42.99
N HIS A 32 -9.74 4.94 -42.64
CA HIS A 32 -8.63 4.69 -43.57
C HIS A 32 -8.97 3.67 -44.67
N LEU A 33 -9.99 2.86 -44.50
CA LEU A 33 -10.49 1.96 -45.58
C LEU A 33 -11.13 2.75 -46.71
N THR A 34 -11.82 3.85 -46.35
CA THR A 34 -12.60 4.65 -47.33
C THR A 34 -11.72 5.76 -47.93
N ASP A 35 -10.90 6.41 -47.07
CA ASP A 35 -10.00 7.49 -47.48
C ASP A 35 -8.61 7.28 -46.83
N LYS A 36 -7.61 6.99 -47.67
CA LYS A 36 -6.22 6.74 -47.25
C LYS A 36 -5.51 7.92 -46.66
N THR A 37 -6.11 9.10 -46.69
CA THR A 37 -5.58 10.33 -46.04
C THR A 37 -6.16 10.54 -44.65
N GLN A 38 -7.12 9.72 -44.23
CA GLN A 38 -7.75 9.80 -42.90
C GLN A 38 -7.18 8.75 -41.98
N TYR A 39 -6.75 9.20 -40.78
CA TYR A 39 -6.14 8.36 -39.73
C TYR A 39 -6.88 8.49 -38.40
N VAL A 40 -7.87 9.39 -38.32
CA VAL A 40 -8.58 9.71 -37.09
C VAL A 40 -10.04 9.26 -37.18
N SER A 41 -10.40 8.25 -36.36
CA SER A 41 -11.79 7.83 -36.19
C SER A 41 -12.42 8.59 -35.03
N ASN A 42 -13.48 9.36 -35.30
CA ASN A 42 -14.18 10.22 -34.33
C ASN A 42 -15.68 10.15 -34.55
N PRO A 43 -16.29 8.93 -34.43
CA PRO A 43 -17.68 8.71 -34.82
C PRO A 43 -18.69 9.51 -33.98
N ASP A 44 -18.38 9.77 -32.71
CA ASP A 44 -19.24 10.51 -31.79
C ASP A 44 -19.06 12.03 -31.87
N GLY A 45 -18.15 12.50 -32.70
CA GLY A 45 -17.88 13.96 -32.80
C GLY A 45 -17.29 14.59 -31.55
N VAL A 46 -16.58 13.82 -30.73
CA VAL A 46 -15.91 14.33 -29.52
C VAL A 46 -14.88 15.41 -29.86
N LEU A 47 -14.13 15.17 -30.93
CA LEU A 47 -13.18 16.16 -31.45
C LEU A 47 -13.85 17.05 -32.49
N ARG A 48 -13.45 18.32 -32.51
CA ARG A 48 -13.87 19.27 -33.58
C ARG A 48 -13.23 18.88 -34.90
N GLN A 49 -13.92 19.13 -36.02
CA GLN A 49 -13.43 18.78 -37.34
C GLN A 49 -12.05 19.44 -37.65
N ALA A 50 -11.84 20.66 -37.23
CA ALA A 50 -10.55 21.34 -37.40
C ALA A 50 -9.39 20.62 -36.67
N THR A 51 -9.69 20.01 -35.55
CA THR A 51 -8.75 19.15 -34.79
C THR A 51 -8.47 17.86 -35.52
N VAL A 52 -9.51 17.18 -36.00
CA VAL A 52 -9.38 15.97 -36.83
C VAL A 52 -8.50 16.23 -38.06
N ASP A 53 -8.73 17.33 -38.76
CA ASP A 53 -7.95 17.72 -39.94
C ASP A 53 -6.48 18.04 -39.59
N SER A 54 -6.23 18.62 -38.42
CA SER A 54 -4.88 18.87 -37.92
C SER A 54 -4.15 17.60 -37.53
N LEU A 55 -4.84 16.69 -36.83
CA LEU A 55 -4.31 15.37 -36.46
C LEU A 55 -3.98 14.55 -37.70
N ASN A 56 -4.85 14.51 -38.71
CA ASN A 56 -4.60 13.80 -39.97
C ASN A 56 -3.34 14.34 -40.67
N ARG A 57 -3.13 15.64 -40.68
CA ARG A 57 -1.89 16.25 -41.24
C ARG A 57 -0.64 15.84 -40.47
N SER A 58 -0.68 15.90 -39.12
CA SER A 58 0.45 15.50 -38.29
C SER A 58 0.76 14.01 -38.46
N ILE A 59 -0.26 13.14 -38.49
CA ILE A 59 -0.08 11.71 -38.68
C ILE A 59 0.47 11.40 -40.09
N ALA A 60 -0.01 12.11 -41.14
CA ALA A 60 0.54 11.97 -42.48
C ALA A 60 2.02 12.40 -42.54
N HIS A 61 2.43 13.43 -41.78
CA HIS A 61 3.84 13.83 -41.64
C HIS A 61 4.66 12.73 -40.96
N ILE A 62 4.17 12.13 -39.89
CA ILE A 62 4.82 10.99 -39.21
C ILE A 62 5.06 9.84 -40.20
N TRP A 63 4.04 9.49 -40.97
CA TRP A 63 4.14 8.44 -41.99
C TRP A 63 5.24 8.74 -43.02
N GLN A 64 5.29 9.95 -43.52
CA GLN A 64 6.28 10.35 -44.54
C GLN A 64 7.70 10.38 -43.98
N SER A 65 7.88 10.76 -42.73
CA SER A 65 9.19 11.00 -42.12
C SER A 65 9.78 9.75 -41.46
N SER A 66 8.95 8.90 -40.85
CA SER A 66 9.39 7.73 -40.06
C SER A 66 8.88 6.40 -40.59
N SER A 67 7.95 6.41 -41.53
CA SER A 67 7.18 5.23 -41.98
C SER A 67 6.34 4.57 -40.91
N ALA A 68 6.18 5.15 -39.71
CA ALA A 68 5.32 4.61 -38.65
C ALA A 68 3.85 4.82 -38.97
N GLU A 69 3.03 3.81 -38.73
CA GLU A 69 1.58 3.86 -38.92
C GLU A 69 0.89 4.27 -37.63
N VAL A 70 0.56 5.55 -37.49
CA VAL A 70 -0.15 6.09 -36.35
C VAL A 70 -1.65 6.20 -36.67
N VAL A 71 -2.50 5.78 -35.73
CA VAL A 71 -3.95 5.88 -35.82
C VAL A 71 -4.50 6.42 -34.50
N ALA A 72 -5.49 7.31 -34.60
CA ALA A 72 -6.18 7.86 -33.44
C ALA A 72 -7.66 7.46 -33.47
N VAL A 73 -8.20 7.03 -32.35
CA VAL A 73 -9.61 6.66 -32.15
C VAL A 73 -10.12 7.36 -30.91
N VAL A 74 -11.21 8.12 -31.07
CA VAL A 74 -11.86 8.80 -29.96
C VAL A 74 -13.35 8.45 -29.99
N VAL A 75 -13.82 7.80 -28.93
CA VAL A 75 -15.20 7.34 -28.76
C VAL A 75 -15.75 7.76 -27.41
N ASN A 76 -17.08 7.78 -27.30
CA ASN A 76 -17.71 8.03 -26.01
C ASN A 76 -17.57 6.82 -25.10
N SER A 77 -17.89 5.62 -25.57
CA SER A 77 -17.88 4.42 -24.72
C SER A 77 -17.43 3.17 -25.47
N ILE A 78 -16.78 2.27 -24.75
CA ILE A 78 -16.36 0.94 -25.18
C ILE A 78 -17.11 -0.17 -24.40
N ASP A 79 -18.34 0.14 -23.92
CA ASP A 79 -19.21 -0.75 -23.16
C ASP A 79 -18.59 -1.29 -21.86
N GLY A 80 -17.80 -0.47 -21.17
CA GLY A 80 -17.14 -0.84 -19.91
C GLY A 80 -16.05 -1.91 -20.06
N ASN A 81 -15.64 -2.26 -21.28
CA ASN A 81 -14.54 -3.18 -21.52
C ASN A 81 -13.22 -2.63 -20.97
N ASP A 82 -12.28 -3.53 -20.69
CA ASP A 82 -10.93 -3.10 -20.37
C ASP A 82 -10.28 -2.43 -21.59
N ILE A 83 -9.77 -1.21 -21.39
CA ILE A 83 -9.26 -0.40 -22.51
C ILE A 83 -7.99 -0.99 -23.13
N ASP A 84 -7.18 -1.70 -22.34
CA ASP A 84 -5.95 -2.33 -22.81
C ASP A 84 -6.25 -3.53 -23.70
N ASP A 85 -7.20 -4.38 -23.28
CA ASP A 85 -7.66 -5.53 -24.06
C ASP A 85 -8.37 -5.06 -25.32
N TYR A 86 -9.24 -4.05 -25.19
CA TYR A 86 -9.97 -3.47 -26.32
C TYR A 86 -9.03 -2.85 -27.36
N ALA A 87 -8.07 -2.05 -26.95
CA ALA A 87 -7.09 -1.45 -27.86
C ALA A 87 -6.23 -2.50 -28.55
N THR A 88 -5.84 -3.56 -27.83
CA THR A 88 -5.06 -4.65 -28.41
C THR A 88 -5.87 -5.41 -29.47
N ALA A 89 -7.14 -5.67 -29.21
CA ALA A 89 -8.01 -6.33 -30.15
C ALA A 89 -8.30 -5.44 -31.39
N LEU A 90 -8.56 -4.13 -31.17
CA LEU A 90 -8.75 -3.15 -32.24
C LEU A 90 -7.50 -3.01 -33.12
N PHE A 91 -6.30 -2.91 -32.47
CA PHE A 91 -5.03 -2.85 -33.17
C PHE A 91 -4.84 -4.03 -34.14
N ARG A 92 -5.13 -5.24 -33.65
CA ARG A 92 -5.02 -6.47 -34.43
C ARG A 92 -6.11 -6.55 -35.54
N HIS A 93 -7.33 -6.15 -35.19
CA HIS A 93 -8.47 -6.17 -36.14
C HIS A 93 -8.21 -5.23 -37.33
N TRP A 94 -7.66 -4.07 -37.11
CA TRP A 94 -7.29 -3.10 -38.14
C TRP A 94 -5.95 -3.41 -38.81
N GLY A 95 -5.11 -4.27 -38.21
CA GLY A 95 -3.80 -4.62 -38.72
C GLY A 95 -2.83 -3.42 -38.73
N ILE A 96 -2.85 -2.59 -37.69
CA ILE A 96 -2.09 -1.35 -37.63
C ILE A 96 -0.59 -1.67 -37.61
N GLY A 97 0.18 -1.01 -38.49
CA GLY A 97 1.61 -1.23 -38.66
C GLY A 97 1.97 -2.14 -39.82
N LYS A 98 3.18 -2.01 -40.35
CA LYS A 98 3.66 -2.85 -41.46
C LYS A 98 4.05 -4.22 -40.94
N LYS A 99 3.67 -5.27 -41.69
CA LYS A 99 3.92 -6.67 -41.34
C LYS A 99 5.40 -6.97 -41.07
N ASP A 100 6.27 -6.34 -41.83
CA ASP A 100 7.73 -6.60 -41.71
C ASP A 100 8.39 -5.82 -40.57
N ASN A 101 7.84 -4.65 -40.21
CA ASN A 101 8.45 -3.73 -39.26
C ASN A 101 7.67 -3.61 -37.96
N ASN A 102 6.39 -4.01 -37.90
CA ASN A 102 5.50 -3.87 -36.73
C ASN A 102 5.51 -2.46 -36.12
N ASN A 103 5.58 -1.41 -36.95
CA ASN A 103 5.77 -0.02 -36.56
C ASN A 103 4.45 0.78 -36.42
N GLY A 104 3.42 0.08 -35.99
CA GLY A 104 2.11 0.66 -35.74
C GLY A 104 2.00 1.34 -34.36
N VAL A 105 1.17 2.39 -34.27
CA VAL A 105 0.80 3.06 -33.01
C VAL A 105 -0.68 3.38 -33.02
N LEU A 106 -1.42 2.93 -32.04
CA LEU A 106 -2.83 3.27 -31.81
C LEU A 106 -2.96 4.17 -30.60
N VAL A 107 -3.60 5.30 -30.75
CA VAL A 107 -4.04 6.17 -29.63
C VAL A 107 -5.54 6.03 -29.52
N LEU A 108 -6.03 5.41 -28.45
CA LEU A 108 -7.47 5.25 -28.18
C LEU A 108 -7.87 6.01 -26.94
N VAL A 109 -8.97 6.75 -27.05
CA VAL A 109 -9.58 7.50 -25.93
C VAL A 109 -11.06 7.13 -25.83
N SER A 110 -11.49 6.82 -24.63
CA SER A 110 -12.89 6.64 -24.28
C SER A 110 -13.29 7.63 -23.18
N THR A 111 -14.29 8.48 -23.52
CA THR A 111 -14.63 9.64 -22.68
C THR A 111 -15.49 9.28 -21.48
N GLU A 112 -16.38 8.31 -21.59
CA GLU A 112 -17.25 7.85 -20.49
C GLU A 112 -16.48 7.03 -19.48
N GLU A 113 -15.62 6.11 -19.91
CA GLU A 113 -14.73 5.36 -19.03
C GLU A 113 -13.58 6.20 -18.50
N ARG A 114 -13.37 7.42 -19.05
CA ARG A 114 -12.28 8.32 -18.72
C ARG A 114 -10.92 7.65 -18.81
N LYS A 115 -10.69 6.94 -19.87
CA LYS A 115 -9.47 6.17 -20.11
C LYS A 115 -8.87 6.49 -21.47
N ALA A 116 -7.52 6.52 -21.49
CA ALA A 116 -6.74 6.62 -22.73
C ALA A 116 -5.69 5.52 -22.75
N VAL A 117 -5.35 5.04 -23.93
CA VAL A 117 -4.28 4.08 -24.13
C VAL A 117 -3.50 4.42 -25.40
N ILE A 118 -2.19 4.28 -25.32
CA ILE A 118 -1.30 4.29 -26.50
C ILE A 118 -0.76 2.89 -26.62
N ARG A 119 -1.13 2.20 -27.71
CA ARG A 119 -0.71 0.84 -28.01
C ARG A 119 0.24 0.84 -29.19
N ASN A 120 1.39 0.18 -29.07
CA ASN A 120 2.42 0.13 -30.08
C ASN A 120 2.70 -1.31 -30.54
N GLY A 121 3.14 -1.45 -31.78
CA GLY A 121 3.68 -2.69 -32.32
C GLY A 121 5.14 -2.87 -31.92
N TYR A 122 5.62 -4.11 -32.00
CA TYR A 122 6.99 -4.47 -31.59
C TYR A 122 8.11 -3.59 -32.18
N GLY A 123 7.95 -3.13 -33.44
CA GLY A 123 8.94 -2.26 -34.09
C GLY A 123 8.95 -0.81 -33.59
N ALA A 124 7.89 -0.37 -32.93
CA ALA A 124 7.79 0.95 -32.35
C ALA A 124 8.26 0.99 -30.89
N GLU A 125 8.38 -0.16 -30.19
CA GLU A 125 8.75 -0.26 -28.77
C GLU A 125 10.13 0.36 -28.47
N GLY A 126 11.07 0.29 -29.41
CA GLY A 126 12.39 0.91 -29.23
C GLY A 126 12.37 2.44 -29.17
N ILE A 127 11.33 3.08 -29.76
CA ILE A 127 11.16 4.54 -29.82
C ILE A 127 10.07 5.00 -28.86
N LEU A 128 9.01 4.23 -28.72
CA LEU A 128 7.86 4.46 -27.84
C LEU A 128 7.71 3.33 -26.84
N PRO A 129 8.65 3.11 -25.90
CA PRO A 129 8.48 2.13 -24.85
C PRO A 129 7.32 2.50 -23.93
N ASP A 130 6.78 1.51 -23.21
CA ASP A 130 5.56 1.65 -22.35
C ASP A 130 5.67 2.85 -21.39
N ILE A 131 6.84 3.06 -20.79
CA ILE A 131 7.10 4.17 -19.89
C ILE A 131 6.92 5.53 -20.57
N ILE A 132 7.29 5.66 -21.84
CA ILE A 132 7.12 6.87 -22.62
C ILE A 132 5.65 7.06 -22.99
N CYS A 133 4.96 5.99 -23.43
CA CYS A 133 3.53 6.01 -23.72
C CYS A 133 2.72 6.45 -22.49
N GLY A 134 3.01 5.89 -21.31
CA GLY A 134 2.36 6.27 -20.06
C GLY A 134 2.58 7.73 -19.67
N ARG A 135 3.76 8.28 -19.97
CA ARG A 135 4.06 9.69 -19.72
C ARG A 135 3.37 10.62 -20.71
N ILE A 136 3.29 10.25 -22.00
CA ILE A 136 2.52 11.02 -22.98
C ILE A 136 1.06 11.14 -22.51
N ILE A 137 0.46 10.04 -22.05
CA ILE A 137 -0.90 10.07 -21.51
C ILE A 137 -0.97 11.02 -20.32
N ARG A 138 -0.12 10.82 -19.31
CA ARG A 138 -0.17 11.57 -18.05
C ARG A 138 0.15 13.05 -18.23
N ASP A 139 1.15 13.40 -19.02
CA ASP A 139 1.69 14.74 -19.08
C ASP A 139 1.09 15.58 -20.23
N ASN A 140 0.64 14.91 -21.35
CA ASN A 140 0.11 15.57 -22.53
C ASN A 140 -1.40 15.42 -22.71
N MET A 141 -2.03 14.33 -22.21
CA MET A 141 -3.47 14.11 -22.42
C MET A 141 -4.28 14.43 -21.15
N VAL A 142 -3.94 13.80 -20.03
CA VAL A 142 -4.74 13.86 -18.79
C VAL A 142 -4.99 15.29 -18.28
N PRO A 143 -4.05 16.24 -18.29
CA PRO A 143 -4.31 17.60 -17.82
C PRO A 143 -5.45 18.27 -18.59
N HIS A 144 -5.45 18.14 -19.93
CA HIS A 144 -6.49 18.69 -20.80
C HIS A 144 -7.82 17.94 -20.66
N PHE A 145 -7.78 16.61 -20.56
CA PHE A 145 -8.98 15.79 -20.45
C PHE A 145 -9.74 16.02 -19.14
N ARG A 146 -9.05 16.35 -18.06
CA ARG A 146 -9.67 16.75 -16.78
C ARG A 146 -10.48 18.02 -16.91
N GLU A 147 -10.10 18.92 -17.83
CA GLU A 147 -10.81 20.14 -18.14
C GLU A 147 -11.87 19.95 -19.24
N GLY A 148 -12.01 18.72 -19.79
CA GLY A 148 -12.92 18.42 -20.88
C GLY A 148 -12.42 18.82 -22.27
N ASP A 149 -11.16 19.28 -22.37
CA ASP A 149 -10.54 19.70 -23.64
C ASP A 149 -9.84 18.50 -24.31
N TYR A 150 -10.65 17.64 -24.94
CA TYR A 150 -10.14 16.49 -25.68
C TYR A 150 -9.35 16.89 -26.94
N ASP A 151 -9.68 18.01 -27.54
CA ASP A 151 -8.98 18.56 -28.72
C ASP A 151 -7.50 18.83 -28.41
N SER A 152 -7.23 19.65 -27.39
CA SER A 152 -5.86 20.02 -27.00
C SER A 152 -5.07 18.80 -26.51
N GLY A 153 -5.70 17.91 -25.77
CA GLY A 153 -5.05 16.69 -25.28
C GLY A 153 -4.59 15.77 -26.41
N MET A 154 -5.44 15.56 -27.40
CA MET A 154 -5.11 14.75 -28.59
C MET A 154 -4.03 15.41 -29.47
N LEU A 155 -4.13 16.70 -29.69
CA LEU A 155 -3.11 17.45 -30.46
C LEU A 155 -1.74 17.40 -29.76
N SER A 156 -1.70 17.60 -28.42
CA SER A 156 -0.48 17.54 -27.64
C SER A 156 0.16 16.14 -27.67
N ALA A 157 -0.66 15.10 -27.54
CA ALA A 157 -0.18 13.71 -27.58
C ALA A 157 0.42 13.36 -28.95
N VAL A 158 -0.29 13.62 -30.03
CA VAL A 158 0.18 13.34 -31.39
C VAL A 158 1.40 14.15 -31.77
N ALA A 159 1.46 15.43 -31.37
CA ALA A 159 2.65 16.27 -31.57
C ALA A 159 3.86 15.70 -30.80
N ARG A 160 3.65 15.15 -29.61
CA ARG A 160 4.71 14.50 -28.87
C ARG A 160 5.19 13.20 -29.53
N ILE A 161 4.25 12.38 -29.99
CA ILE A 161 4.57 11.15 -30.78
C ILE A 161 5.34 11.53 -32.05
N ASP A 162 4.91 12.54 -32.79
CA ASP A 162 5.61 13.07 -33.97
C ASP A 162 7.07 13.44 -33.65
N SER A 163 7.29 14.26 -32.63
CA SER A 163 8.63 14.66 -32.19
C SER A 163 9.53 13.45 -31.89
N LEU A 164 9.01 12.40 -31.24
CA LEU A 164 9.78 11.23 -30.86
C LEU A 164 10.11 10.32 -32.06
N LEU A 165 9.18 10.17 -33.00
CA LEU A 165 9.35 9.33 -34.18
C LEU A 165 10.18 9.99 -35.30
N THR A 166 10.24 11.34 -35.35
CA THR A 166 10.88 12.07 -36.44
C THR A 166 12.21 12.71 -36.06
N THR A 167 12.50 12.93 -34.76
CA THR A 167 13.72 13.60 -34.30
C THR A 167 14.74 12.59 -33.78
N PRO A 168 15.90 12.42 -34.43
CA PRO A 168 16.96 11.56 -33.94
C PRO A 168 17.45 11.98 -32.55
N GLY A 169 17.56 11.02 -31.63
CA GLY A 169 18.04 11.27 -30.25
C GLY A 169 16.99 11.78 -29.26
N ALA A 170 15.83 12.22 -29.72
CA ALA A 170 14.76 12.70 -28.81
C ALA A 170 14.35 11.67 -27.74
N VAL A 171 14.36 10.39 -28.08
CA VAL A 171 14.06 9.30 -27.15
C VAL A 171 15.14 9.17 -26.07
N ALA A 172 16.43 9.24 -26.45
CA ALA A 172 17.53 9.15 -25.50
C ALA A 172 17.54 10.33 -24.51
N GLU A 173 17.31 11.54 -25.02
CA GLU A 173 17.20 12.76 -24.20
C GLU A 173 16.02 12.66 -23.23
N LEU A 174 14.85 12.24 -23.72
CA LEU A 174 13.65 12.08 -22.90
C LEU A 174 13.85 11.01 -21.82
N LYS A 175 14.45 9.87 -22.18
CA LYS A 175 14.73 8.78 -21.25
C LYS A 175 15.68 9.25 -20.14
N SER A 176 16.77 9.94 -20.48
CA SER A 176 17.71 10.47 -19.50
C SER A 176 17.07 11.50 -18.56
N LYS A 177 16.21 12.37 -19.09
CA LYS A 177 15.45 13.33 -18.27
C LYS A 177 14.55 12.60 -17.26
N TYR A 178 13.82 11.60 -17.71
CA TYR A 178 12.92 10.84 -16.83
C TYR A 178 13.62 10.00 -15.78
N GLU A 179 14.74 9.37 -16.13
CA GLU A 179 15.57 8.68 -15.13
C GLU A 179 16.11 9.62 -14.05
N ASN A 180 16.41 10.85 -14.43
CA ASN A 180 16.86 11.88 -13.47
C ASN A 180 15.71 12.38 -12.60
N ASP A 181 14.51 12.61 -13.17
CA ASP A 181 13.33 13.02 -12.42
C ASP A 181 12.91 11.94 -11.40
N GLU A 182 12.89 10.66 -11.81
CA GLU A 182 12.58 9.54 -10.92
C GLU A 182 13.62 9.39 -9.79
N LYS A 183 14.92 9.54 -10.12
CA LYS A 183 15.96 9.57 -9.09
C LYS A 183 15.74 10.71 -8.11
N GLN A 184 15.39 11.92 -8.61
CA GLN A 184 15.16 13.08 -7.77
C GLN A 184 13.92 12.90 -6.86
N GLU A 185 12.84 12.34 -7.38
CA GLU A 185 11.66 12.02 -6.57
C GLU A 185 11.99 11.00 -5.46
N ASN A 186 12.72 9.93 -5.80
CA ASN A 186 13.17 8.94 -4.82
C ASN A 186 14.11 9.54 -3.76
N TYR A 187 15.02 10.43 -4.16
CA TYR A 187 15.86 11.19 -3.22
C TYR A 187 15.01 12.04 -2.28
N ASN A 188 14.07 12.81 -2.81
CA ASN A 188 13.21 13.67 -2.01
C ASN A 188 12.35 12.88 -1.02
N ALA A 189 11.79 11.75 -1.45
CA ALA A 189 11.03 10.84 -0.59
C ALA A 189 11.91 10.27 0.53
N PHE A 190 13.13 9.82 0.19
CA PHE A 190 14.10 9.31 1.17
C PHE A 190 14.49 10.37 2.20
N TYR A 191 14.87 11.57 1.77
CA TYR A 191 15.21 12.67 2.68
C TYR A 191 14.02 13.12 3.54
N GLY A 192 12.81 13.13 2.98
CA GLY A 192 11.58 13.38 3.72
C GLY A 192 11.37 12.36 4.84
N TYR A 193 11.51 11.08 4.52
CA TYR A 193 11.45 10.01 5.53
C TYR A 193 12.55 10.16 6.61
N MET A 194 13.80 10.40 6.22
CA MET A 194 14.92 10.56 7.15
C MET A 194 14.75 11.76 8.08
N SER A 195 14.23 12.87 7.56
CA SER A 195 13.89 14.06 8.36
C SER A 195 12.80 13.75 9.41
N LEU A 196 11.72 13.07 8.99
CA LEU A 196 10.65 12.66 9.90
C LEU A 196 11.16 11.66 10.95
N ALA A 197 11.92 10.65 10.55
CA ALA A 197 12.50 9.65 11.45
C ALA A 197 13.47 10.29 12.45
N GLY A 198 14.30 11.23 12.00
CA GLY A 198 15.23 11.98 12.84
C GLY A 198 14.53 12.85 13.86
N SER A 199 13.48 13.57 13.46
CA SER A 199 12.67 14.39 14.39
C SER A 199 11.96 13.52 15.43
N ALA A 200 11.40 12.39 15.03
CA ALA A 200 10.79 11.43 15.96
C ALA A 200 11.81 10.86 16.95
N ALA A 201 13.01 10.49 16.48
CA ALA A 201 14.09 10.01 17.32
C ALA A 201 14.54 11.07 18.34
N ALA A 202 14.65 12.33 17.92
CA ALA A 202 14.98 13.45 18.82
C ALA A 202 13.92 13.66 19.91
N ILE A 203 12.64 13.61 19.53
CA ILE A 203 11.52 13.71 20.50
C ILE A 203 11.59 12.56 21.52
N LEU A 204 11.82 11.34 21.07
CA LEU A 204 11.97 10.18 21.94
C LEU A 204 13.16 10.34 22.89
N LEU A 205 14.30 10.85 22.40
CA LEU A 205 15.47 11.12 23.24
C LEU A 205 15.15 12.17 24.32
N LEU A 206 14.54 13.28 23.94
CA LEU A 206 14.14 14.33 24.89
C LEU A 206 13.13 13.79 25.92
N TYR A 207 12.19 12.95 25.50
CA TYR A 207 11.21 12.37 26.40
C TYR A 207 11.84 11.41 27.43
N VAL A 208 12.79 10.56 27.04
CA VAL A 208 13.48 9.69 28.01
C VAL A 208 14.37 10.49 28.96
N LEU A 209 15.04 11.52 28.46
CA LEU A 209 15.82 12.45 29.34
C LEU A 209 14.89 13.17 30.31
N PHE A 210 13.75 13.65 29.85
CA PHE A 210 12.74 14.24 30.74
C PHE A 210 12.33 13.25 31.85
N LEU A 211 11.99 12.00 31.53
CA LEU A 211 11.66 10.99 32.56
C LEU A 211 12.83 10.64 33.48
N ALA A 212 14.06 10.65 32.95
CA ALA A 212 15.26 10.36 33.72
C ALA A 212 15.51 11.42 34.81
N PHE A 213 15.29 12.70 34.50
CA PHE A 213 15.60 13.83 35.37
C PHE A 213 14.39 14.46 36.09
N THR A 214 13.16 14.00 35.78
CA THR A 214 11.94 14.57 36.42
C THR A 214 11.95 14.35 37.92
N PRO A 215 11.92 15.44 38.75
CA PRO A 215 11.96 15.36 40.22
C PRO A 215 10.64 14.82 40.82
N SER A 216 9.55 14.87 40.09
CA SER A 216 8.24 14.38 40.56
C SER A 216 8.21 12.87 40.81
N ILE A 217 9.14 12.10 40.25
CA ILE A 217 9.25 10.66 40.46
C ILE A 217 10.28 10.44 41.57
N LYS A 218 9.84 10.41 42.81
CA LYS A 218 10.72 10.28 44.00
C LYS A 218 11.35 8.89 44.11
N SER A 219 10.58 7.82 43.80
CA SER A 219 11.08 6.45 43.89
C SER A 219 11.80 6.03 42.61
N ARG A 220 13.00 5.44 42.74
CA ARG A 220 13.76 4.84 41.63
C ARG A 220 13.04 3.63 41.05
N PHE A 221 12.32 2.88 41.88
CA PHE A 221 11.52 1.74 41.45
C PHE A 221 10.35 2.18 40.56
N ASP A 222 9.62 3.25 40.91
CA ASP A 222 8.54 3.79 40.09
C ASP A 222 9.08 4.33 38.77
N ARG A 223 10.27 4.96 38.79
CA ARG A 223 10.92 5.42 37.55
C ARG A 223 11.26 4.25 36.63
N TYR A 224 11.86 3.20 37.19
CA TYR A 224 12.12 1.97 36.43
C TYR A 224 10.84 1.39 35.80
N ASN A 225 9.77 1.27 36.58
CA ASN A 225 8.49 0.73 36.09
C ASN A 225 7.87 1.58 34.97
N ARG A 226 7.95 2.92 35.05
CA ARG A 226 7.51 3.81 33.97
C ARG A 226 8.32 3.61 32.69
N LEU A 227 9.65 3.54 32.80
CA LEU A 227 10.55 3.30 31.67
C LEU A 227 10.31 1.91 31.05
N ASN A 228 10.08 0.89 31.89
CA ASN A 228 9.82 -0.47 31.41
C ASN A 228 8.50 -0.61 30.63
N LYS A 229 7.49 0.23 30.92
CA LYS A 229 6.23 0.27 30.14
C LYS A 229 6.45 0.75 28.70
N ILE A 230 7.37 1.69 28.48
CA ILE A 230 7.64 2.28 27.16
C ILE A 230 8.80 1.59 26.41
N LYS A 231 9.51 0.65 27.05
CA LYS A 231 10.66 -0.03 26.47
C LYS A 231 10.36 -0.66 25.09
N LEU A 232 9.21 -1.33 24.94
CA LEU A 232 8.82 -1.95 23.69
C LEU A 232 8.63 -0.90 22.58
N LEU A 233 8.02 0.24 22.91
CA LEU A 233 7.86 1.35 21.96
C LEU A 233 9.20 1.82 21.39
N TYR A 234 10.24 1.96 22.26
CA TYR A 234 11.58 2.39 21.85
C TYR A 234 12.28 1.35 20.98
N ILE A 235 12.09 0.06 21.26
CA ILE A 235 12.59 -1.03 20.41
C ILE A 235 11.95 -0.97 19.04
N CYS A 236 10.62 -0.86 18.96
CA CYS A 236 9.91 -0.72 17.70
C CYS A 236 10.30 0.55 16.95
N ALA A 237 10.39 1.69 17.66
CA ALA A 237 10.81 2.96 17.06
C ALA A 237 12.23 2.86 16.46
N THR A 238 13.16 2.17 17.12
CA THR A 238 14.53 1.97 16.60
C THR A 238 14.50 1.18 15.28
N PHE A 239 13.64 0.17 15.18
CA PHE A 239 13.46 -0.57 13.94
C PHE A 239 12.86 0.30 12.82
N PHE A 240 11.73 0.98 13.09
CA PHE A 240 11.04 1.80 12.10
C PHE A 240 11.82 3.07 11.69
N THR A 241 12.70 3.58 12.53
CA THR A 241 13.56 4.73 12.17
C THR A 241 14.92 4.31 11.60
N LEU A 242 15.07 3.07 11.13
CA LEU A 242 16.34 2.53 10.60
C LEU A 242 17.52 2.75 11.54
N GLY A 243 17.29 2.60 12.84
CA GLY A 243 18.32 2.76 13.88
C GLY A 243 18.52 4.18 14.40
N MET A 244 17.88 5.21 13.84
CA MET A 244 18.08 6.60 14.30
C MET A 244 17.64 6.81 15.76
N ALA A 245 16.67 6.04 16.26
CA ALA A 245 16.26 6.08 17.67
C ALA A 245 17.15 5.24 18.63
N LEU A 246 18.21 4.60 18.13
CA LEU A 246 19.13 3.80 18.94
C LEU A 246 19.75 4.57 20.12
N PRO A 247 20.20 5.84 19.98
CA PRO A 247 20.68 6.61 21.13
C PRO A 247 19.64 6.77 22.23
N ALA A 248 18.38 7.01 21.87
CA ALA A 248 17.29 7.11 22.82
C ALA A 248 17.03 5.78 23.57
N LEU A 249 17.09 4.65 22.85
CA LEU A 249 16.98 3.31 23.44
C LEU A 249 18.15 3.03 24.40
N ILE A 250 19.39 3.38 24.04
CA ILE A 250 20.56 3.22 24.90
C ILE A 250 20.39 4.02 26.19
N VAL A 251 19.98 5.29 26.10
CA VAL A 251 19.74 6.15 27.27
C VAL A 251 18.63 5.57 28.16
N LEU A 252 17.56 5.04 27.57
CA LEU A 252 16.48 4.38 28.29
C LEU A 252 17.00 3.17 29.07
N LEU A 253 17.73 2.26 28.42
CA LEU A 253 18.27 1.05 29.04
C LEU A 253 19.31 1.39 30.14
N ALA A 254 20.19 2.36 29.87
CA ALA A 254 21.17 2.84 30.86
C ALA A 254 20.47 3.44 32.09
N THR A 255 19.41 4.24 31.89
CA THR A 255 18.62 4.81 33.00
C THR A 255 17.90 3.72 33.79
N MET A 256 17.33 2.71 33.13
CA MET A 256 16.72 1.57 33.80
C MET A 256 17.73 0.78 34.62
N HIS A 257 18.91 0.49 34.04
CA HIS A 257 20.00 -0.18 34.76
C HIS A 257 20.45 0.61 35.99
N TYR A 258 20.62 1.91 35.82
CA TYR A 258 20.98 2.81 36.96
C TYR A 258 19.90 2.79 38.05
N CYS A 259 18.60 2.86 37.68
CA CYS A 259 17.50 2.84 38.65
C CYS A 259 17.40 1.52 39.41
N ARG A 260 17.75 0.39 38.79
CA ARG A 260 17.73 -0.94 39.43
C ARG A 260 18.96 -1.16 40.34
N ASN A 261 20.17 -0.83 39.88
CA ASN A 261 21.41 -1.27 40.52
C ASN A 261 22.09 -0.21 41.42
N ARG A 262 21.65 1.06 41.38
CA ARG A 262 22.25 2.12 42.25
C ARG A 262 21.84 1.91 43.71
N ARG A 263 22.81 1.93 44.60
CA ARG A 263 22.63 1.82 46.08
C ARG A 263 21.49 2.68 46.57
N ARG A 264 20.60 2.09 47.36
CA ARG A 264 19.42 2.75 47.96
C ARG A 264 19.78 3.38 49.29
N ILE A 265 18.93 4.26 49.79
CA ILE A 265 19.05 4.88 51.11
C ILE A 265 17.98 4.26 51.99
N CYS A 266 18.35 3.75 53.14
CA CYS A 266 17.43 3.15 54.10
C CYS A 266 16.39 4.18 54.56
N PRO A 267 15.09 3.85 54.50
CA PRO A 267 14.06 4.77 54.95
C PRO A 267 14.07 5.02 56.47
N ASN A 268 14.63 4.10 57.23
CA ASN A 268 14.64 4.15 58.70
C ASN A 268 15.88 4.97 59.26
N CYS A 269 17.09 4.57 58.86
CA CYS A 269 18.31 5.19 59.43
C CYS A 269 19.10 6.06 58.44
N HIS A 270 18.63 6.25 57.22
CA HIS A 270 19.25 7.02 56.13
C HIS A 270 20.64 6.54 55.70
N SER A 271 21.11 5.37 56.16
CA SER A 271 22.35 4.74 55.73
C SER A 271 22.21 4.13 54.34
N LYS A 272 23.33 3.83 53.70
CA LYS A 272 23.35 3.18 52.38
C LYS A 272 23.04 1.69 52.53
N MET A 273 22.07 1.20 51.78
CA MET A 273 21.77 -0.23 51.66
C MET A 273 22.60 -0.87 50.55
N HIS A 274 22.83 -2.17 50.62
CA HIS A 274 23.41 -2.96 49.55
C HIS A 274 22.39 -3.99 49.03
N LYS A 275 22.51 -4.35 47.76
CA LYS A 275 21.70 -5.43 47.16
C LYS A 275 22.32 -6.76 47.53
N LEU A 276 21.54 -7.67 48.06
CA LEU A 276 21.97 -9.04 48.35
C LEU A 276 22.16 -9.85 47.02
N PRO A 277 23.12 -10.77 47.02
CA PRO A 277 23.24 -11.73 45.93
C PRO A 277 22.12 -12.80 46.02
N GLU A 278 21.77 -13.41 44.89
CA GLU A 278 20.68 -14.38 44.70
C GLU A 278 20.73 -15.60 45.64
N ASP A 279 21.94 -15.98 46.12
CA ASP A 279 22.15 -17.11 47.04
C ASP A 279 21.86 -16.76 48.50
N GLU A 280 21.82 -15.47 48.87
CA GLU A 280 21.59 -14.98 50.20
C GLU A 280 20.22 -14.34 50.42
N ASP A 281 19.55 -13.89 49.37
CA ASP A 281 18.32 -13.08 49.48
C ASP A 281 17.08 -13.95 49.77
N ASN A 282 17.07 -15.23 49.40
CA ASN A 282 16.00 -16.17 49.71
C ASN A 282 15.61 -16.22 51.20
N LYS A 283 16.55 -15.90 52.11
CA LYS A 283 16.29 -15.85 53.56
C LYS A 283 15.32 -14.73 53.97
N TYR A 284 15.15 -13.74 53.11
CA TYR A 284 14.33 -12.55 53.35
C TYR A 284 13.04 -12.56 52.50
N LEU A 285 12.88 -13.54 51.63
CA LEU A 285 11.67 -13.74 50.84
C LEU A 285 10.65 -14.60 51.59
N THR A 286 9.37 -14.32 51.35
CA THR A 286 8.31 -15.24 51.79
C THR A 286 8.30 -16.52 50.94
N PRO A 287 7.77 -17.64 51.45
CA PRO A 287 7.71 -18.88 50.65
C PRO A 287 7.02 -18.73 49.30
N ALA A 288 6.08 -17.81 49.18
CA ALA A 288 5.40 -17.51 47.92
C ALA A 288 6.30 -16.77 46.93
N GLN A 289 7.09 -15.78 47.44
CA GLN A 289 8.05 -15.00 46.65
C GLN A 289 9.24 -15.88 46.20
N ASP A 290 9.78 -16.73 47.07
CA ASP A 290 10.82 -17.70 46.73
C ASP A 290 10.34 -18.65 45.61
N LEU A 291 9.10 -19.16 45.72
CA LEU A 291 8.52 -19.96 44.63
C LEU A 291 8.33 -19.17 43.32
N GLU A 292 7.92 -17.90 43.37
CA GLU A 292 7.80 -17.05 42.20
C GLU A 292 9.14 -16.83 41.50
N GLU A 293 10.21 -16.70 42.25
CA GLU A 293 11.58 -16.55 41.75
C GLU A 293 12.08 -17.87 41.12
N GLN A 294 11.93 -19.01 41.81
CA GLN A 294 12.24 -20.34 41.26
C GLN A 294 11.49 -20.64 39.97
N LEU A 295 10.28 -20.10 39.80
CA LEU A 295 9.45 -20.24 38.58
C LEU A 295 9.78 -19.17 37.53
N GLU A 296 10.75 -18.32 37.77
CA GLU A 296 11.10 -17.18 36.91
C GLU A 296 9.88 -16.30 36.55
N SER A 297 8.88 -16.25 37.43
CA SER A 297 7.66 -15.48 37.24
C SER A 297 7.81 -14.03 37.69
N ILE A 298 8.48 -13.82 38.82
CA ILE A 298 8.90 -12.52 39.35
C ILE A 298 10.35 -12.70 39.84
N ASP A 299 11.20 -11.74 39.53
CA ASP A 299 12.59 -11.61 40.00
C ASP A 299 12.58 -10.55 41.12
N TYR A 300 13.15 -10.87 42.29
CA TYR A 300 13.13 -10.01 43.45
C TYR A 300 14.52 -9.42 43.73
N ASP A 301 14.62 -8.10 43.86
CA ASP A 301 15.84 -7.43 44.37
C ASP A 301 15.68 -7.15 45.86
N VAL A 302 16.43 -7.85 46.69
CA VAL A 302 16.46 -7.65 48.16
C VAL A 302 17.59 -6.71 48.54
N TRP A 303 17.25 -5.65 49.27
CA TRP A 303 18.19 -4.63 49.74
C TRP A 303 18.24 -4.66 51.26
N LEU A 304 19.46 -4.84 51.80
CA LEU A 304 19.69 -4.91 53.25
C LEU A 304 20.46 -3.66 53.73
N CYS A 305 20.06 -3.14 54.89
CA CYS A 305 20.75 -2.10 55.59
C CYS A 305 21.65 -2.69 56.70
N ASP A 306 22.95 -2.63 56.54
CA ASP A 306 23.92 -3.13 57.54
C ASP A 306 23.85 -2.42 58.87
N THR A 307 23.31 -1.20 58.92
CA THR A 307 23.29 -0.38 60.13
C THR A 307 22.11 -0.69 61.06
N CYS A 308 20.90 -0.94 60.49
CA CYS A 308 19.70 -1.14 61.31
C CYS A 308 18.96 -2.44 61.00
N GLY A 309 19.44 -3.24 60.03
CA GLY A 309 18.81 -4.50 59.66
C GLY A 309 17.53 -4.36 58.81
N GLU A 310 17.16 -3.14 58.39
CA GLU A 310 15.99 -2.92 57.52
C GLU A 310 16.13 -3.58 56.16
N VAL A 311 15.07 -4.21 55.69
CA VAL A 311 15.04 -4.93 54.44
C VAL A 311 13.95 -4.39 53.53
N ASP A 312 14.33 -4.02 52.31
CA ASP A 312 13.39 -3.63 51.22
C ASP A 312 13.41 -4.68 50.10
N VAL A 313 12.25 -5.16 49.72
CA VAL A 313 12.05 -6.16 48.63
C VAL A 313 11.33 -5.51 47.45
N TYR A 314 11.93 -5.59 46.28
CA TYR A 314 11.37 -5.00 45.04
C TYR A 314 11.08 -6.03 43.97
N PRO A 315 9.80 -6.21 43.57
CA PRO A 315 9.41 -7.19 42.56
C PRO A 315 9.64 -6.69 41.11
N PHE A 316 10.23 -7.53 40.28
CA PHE A 316 10.43 -7.29 38.86
C PHE A 316 9.73 -8.36 38.02
N PRO A 317 8.43 -8.22 37.69
CA PRO A 317 7.65 -9.24 36.99
C PRO A 317 8.23 -9.57 35.61
N ASN A 318 8.45 -10.87 35.35
CA ASN A 318 8.84 -11.36 34.04
C ASN A 318 7.60 -11.38 33.10
N LYS A 319 7.65 -10.61 32.01
CA LYS A 319 6.54 -10.54 31.03
C LYS A 319 6.45 -11.78 30.14
N ARG A 320 7.49 -12.61 30.10
CA ARG A 320 7.56 -13.82 29.25
C ARG A 320 7.21 -15.11 29.98
N THR A 321 6.88 -15.02 31.27
CA THR A 321 6.49 -16.19 32.04
C THR A 321 5.14 -16.74 31.58
N ILE A 322 4.96 -18.05 31.71
CA ILE A 322 3.69 -18.75 31.49
C ILE A 322 2.77 -18.68 32.73
N TYR A 323 3.31 -18.19 33.85
CA TYR A 323 2.57 -18.12 35.11
C TYR A 323 1.78 -16.83 35.23
N SER A 324 0.53 -16.96 35.68
CA SER A 324 -0.40 -15.86 35.97
C SER A 324 -0.60 -15.70 37.47
N GLU A 325 -1.16 -14.58 37.90
CA GLU A 325 -1.50 -14.30 39.29
C GLU A 325 -2.67 -15.20 39.74
N CYS A 326 -2.54 -15.84 40.90
CA CYS A 326 -3.58 -16.62 41.51
C CYS A 326 -4.62 -15.73 42.19
N GLN A 327 -5.88 -15.91 41.92
CA GLN A 327 -6.98 -15.11 42.52
C GLN A 327 -7.13 -15.32 44.04
N GLN A 328 -6.58 -16.39 44.60
CA GLN A 328 -6.72 -16.69 46.02
C GLN A 328 -5.52 -16.24 46.88
N CYS A 329 -4.29 -16.54 46.43
CA CYS A 329 -3.08 -16.22 47.22
C CYS A 329 -2.26 -15.06 46.61
N HIS A 330 -2.70 -14.52 45.50
CA HIS A 330 -2.07 -13.40 44.76
C HIS A 330 -0.64 -13.67 44.27
N ALA A 331 -0.11 -14.87 44.50
CA ALA A 331 1.18 -15.27 43.97
C ALA A 331 1.08 -15.56 42.46
N ARG A 332 2.11 -15.17 41.70
CA ARG A 332 2.19 -15.38 40.25
C ARG A 332 2.75 -16.77 39.90
N THR A 333 2.04 -17.80 40.35
CA THR A 333 2.44 -19.21 40.28
C THR A 333 1.37 -20.08 39.65
N SER A 334 0.30 -19.47 39.08
CA SER A 334 -0.81 -20.16 38.45
C SER A 334 -0.50 -20.43 36.98
N TYR A 335 -0.58 -21.69 36.53
CA TYR A 335 -0.34 -22.09 35.14
C TYR A 335 -1.54 -22.81 34.54
N LEU A 336 -1.63 -22.81 33.21
CA LEU A 336 -2.66 -23.51 32.46
C LEU A 336 -2.43 -25.03 32.54
N GLU A 337 -3.33 -25.75 33.21
CA GLU A 337 -3.31 -27.22 33.29
C GLU A 337 -3.95 -27.87 32.08
N SER A 338 -5.12 -27.36 31.67
CA SER A 338 -5.85 -27.88 30.50
C SER A 338 -6.66 -26.78 29.80
N ASP A 339 -6.79 -26.92 28.50
CA ASP A 339 -7.69 -26.12 27.65
C ASP A 339 -8.60 -27.12 26.91
N ARG A 340 -9.91 -27.06 27.19
CA ARG A 340 -10.91 -27.95 26.60
C ARG A 340 -11.91 -27.16 25.80
N ILE A 341 -12.04 -27.46 24.50
CA ILE A 341 -13.05 -26.90 23.64
C ILE A 341 -14.28 -27.79 23.66
N PHE A 342 -15.43 -27.26 24.07
CA PHE A 342 -16.70 -27.96 24.12
C PHE A 342 -17.49 -27.82 22.81
N SER A 343 -17.38 -26.68 22.16
CA SER A 343 -18.02 -26.40 20.88
C SER A 343 -17.06 -25.66 19.96
N GLN A 344 -16.87 -26.20 18.76
CA GLN A 344 -16.09 -25.49 17.71
C GLN A 344 -16.93 -24.34 17.15
N PRO A 345 -16.31 -23.20 16.83
CA PRO A 345 -17.00 -22.12 16.15
C PRO A 345 -17.30 -22.49 14.69
N ASP A 346 -18.44 -22.04 14.18
CA ASP A 346 -18.78 -22.12 12.76
C ASP A 346 -19.02 -20.71 12.18
N THR A 347 -19.56 -20.60 10.97
CA THR A 347 -19.87 -19.31 10.33
C THR A 347 -21.09 -18.62 10.94
N THR A 348 -21.93 -19.35 11.69
CA THR A 348 -23.21 -18.87 12.25
C THR A 348 -23.17 -18.74 13.76
N SER A 349 -22.42 -19.62 14.46
CA SER A 349 -22.34 -19.69 15.91
C SER A 349 -20.91 -19.58 16.45
N CYS A 350 -20.79 -18.99 17.64
CA CYS A 350 -19.53 -18.96 18.40
C CYS A 350 -19.25 -20.34 19.04
N GLY A 351 -17.98 -20.68 19.18
CA GLY A 351 -17.53 -21.81 19.95
C GLY A 351 -17.36 -21.47 21.43
N TYR A 352 -17.26 -22.47 22.28
CA TYR A 352 -17.03 -22.30 23.73
C TYR A 352 -15.97 -23.27 24.22
N GLY A 353 -15.09 -22.75 25.09
CA GLY A 353 -14.06 -23.53 25.74
C GLY A 353 -13.94 -23.22 27.22
N MET A 354 -13.17 -24.04 27.94
CA MET A 354 -12.85 -23.87 29.34
C MET A 354 -11.37 -24.12 29.56
N ARG A 355 -10.72 -23.15 30.21
CA ARG A 355 -9.33 -23.22 30.66
C ARG A 355 -9.30 -23.49 32.14
N THR A 356 -8.58 -24.55 32.54
CA THR A 356 -8.34 -24.86 33.92
C THR A 356 -6.92 -24.46 34.31
N TYR A 357 -6.81 -23.63 35.35
CA TYR A 357 -5.54 -23.17 35.90
C TYR A 357 -5.31 -23.77 37.27
N ILE A 358 -4.05 -24.11 37.58
CA ILE A 358 -3.64 -24.60 38.93
C ILE A 358 -2.55 -23.66 39.45
N CYS A 359 -2.71 -23.22 40.70
CA CYS A 359 -1.71 -22.48 41.43
C CYS A 359 -0.70 -23.43 42.10
N ARG A 360 0.61 -23.31 41.83
CA ARG A 360 1.66 -24.12 42.47
C ARG A 360 1.87 -23.77 43.94
N ASN A 361 1.53 -22.54 44.36
CA ASN A 361 1.73 -22.12 45.76
C ASN A 361 0.61 -22.64 46.70
N CYS A 362 -0.66 -22.45 46.33
CA CYS A 362 -1.79 -22.78 47.20
C CYS A 362 -2.65 -23.96 46.71
N GLY A 363 -2.34 -24.56 45.54
CA GLY A 363 -3.08 -25.67 44.97
C GLY A 363 -4.46 -25.34 44.40
N LYS A 364 -4.88 -24.06 44.45
CA LYS A 364 -6.21 -23.66 43.96
C LYS A 364 -6.34 -23.94 42.48
N LYS A 365 -7.42 -24.66 42.13
CA LYS A 365 -7.90 -24.77 40.75
C LYS A 365 -8.91 -23.68 40.46
N SER A 366 -8.79 -23.05 39.28
CA SER A 366 -9.74 -22.05 38.77
C SER A 366 -10.08 -22.38 37.32
N GLU A 367 -11.37 -22.32 37.00
CA GLU A 367 -11.91 -22.58 35.68
C GLU A 367 -12.40 -21.25 35.06
N ILE A 368 -11.96 -20.97 33.84
CA ILE A 368 -12.34 -19.77 33.08
C ILE A 368 -12.97 -20.24 31.79
N TYR A 369 -14.26 -19.96 31.64
CA TYR A 369 -15.00 -20.18 30.41
C TYR A 369 -14.72 -19.04 29.44
N TYR A 370 -14.53 -19.36 28.17
CA TYR A 370 -14.28 -18.37 27.12
C TYR A 370 -15.05 -18.71 25.85
N GLU A 371 -15.39 -17.68 25.12
CA GLU A 371 -16.06 -17.78 23.83
C GLU A 371 -15.02 -17.71 22.69
N ILE A 372 -15.18 -18.58 21.69
CA ILE A 372 -14.36 -18.61 20.49
C ILE A 372 -15.14 -17.87 19.39
N PRO A 373 -14.61 -16.79 18.81
CA PRO A 373 -15.35 -16.02 17.80
C PRO A 373 -15.66 -16.88 16.58
N LYS A 374 -16.76 -16.55 15.89
CA LYS A 374 -17.21 -17.18 14.64
C LYS A 374 -16.09 -17.23 13.61
N THR A 375 -16.02 -18.32 12.87
CA THR A 375 -15.10 -18.44 11.74
C THR A 375 -15.57 -17.51 10.62
N ALA A 376 -14.70 -16.68 10.09
CA ALA A 376 -15.01 -15.90 8.89
C ALA A 376 -15.38 -16.85 7.75
N ALA A 377 -16.48 -16.56 7.04
CA ALA A 377 -16.83 -17.32 5.85
C ALA A 377 -15.63 -17.29 4.88
N PRO A 378 -15.26 -18.44 4.29
CA PRO A 378 -14.17 -18.45 3.32
C PRO A 378 -14.53 -17.48 2.19
N VAL A 379 -13.69 -16.47 2.00
CA VAL A 379 -13.76 -15.63 0.81
C VAL A 379 -13.42 -16.53 -0.36
N VAL A 380 -14.45 -16.98 -1.09
CA VAL A 380 -14.27 -17.70 -2.34
C VAL A 380 -13.72 -16.67 -3.33
N ILE A 381 -12.41 -16.59 -3.42
CA ILE A 381 -11.75 -15.96 -4.56
C ILE A 381 -12.02 -16.92 -5.73
N LEU A 382 -13.08 -16.65 -6.48
CA LEU A 382 -13.27 -17.29 -7.76
C LEU A 382 -12.05 -16.93 -8.61
N PRO A 383 -11.25 -17.90 -9.06
CA PRO A 383 -10.24 -17.61 -10.05
C PRO A 383 -11.00 -17.15 -11.29
N MET A 384 -10.89 -15.86 -11.64
CA MET A 384 -11.24 -15.39 -12.98
C MET A 384 -10.37 -16.18 -13.96
N GLY A 385 -10.93 -17.24 -14.49
CA GLY A 385 -10.31 -18.05 -15.50
C GLY A 385 -10.18 -17.24 -16.78
N GLY A 386 -8.96 -16.75 -17.02
CA GLY A 386 -8.54 -16.24 -18.31
C GLY A 386 -8.57 -17.38 -19.33
N GLY A 387 -9.72 -17.60 -19.95
CA GLY A 387 -9.87 -18.50 -21.07
C GLY A 387 -9.38 -17.82 -22.34
N SER A 388 -8.08 -17.96 -22.63
CA SER A 388 -7.54 -17.68 -23.97
C SER A 388 -8.10 -18.73 -24.95
N ARG A 389 -9.14 -18.37 -25.68
CA ARG A 389 -9.53 -19.07 -26.91
C ARG A 389 -9.07 -18.26 -28.10
N GLY A 390 -7.95 -18.70 -28.69
CA GLY A 390 -7.52 -18.27 -30.01
C GLY A 390 -8.58 -18.65 -31.07
N GLY A 391 -9.25 -17.61 -31.56
CA GLY A 391 -10.05 -17.70 -32.79
C GLY A 391 -9.41 -16.78 -33.82
N GLY A 392 -8.71 -17.34 -34.79
CA GLY A 392 -8.20 -16.58 -35.92
C GLY A 392 -9.35 -16.18 -36.84
N PHE A 393 -9.63 -14.88 -36.92
CA PHE A 393 -10.44 -14.31 -38.00
C PHE A 393 -9.53 -13.45 -38.87
N GLY A 394 -9.37 -13.86 -40.10
CA GLY A 394 -8.73 -13.08 -41.16
C GLY A 394 -9.63 -11.89 -41.54
N GLY A 395 -9.44 -10.78 -40.82
CA GLY A 395 -9.99 -9.49 -41.24
C GLY A 395 -8.99 -8.82 -42.16
N GLY A 396 -9.39 -8.41 -43.38
CA GLY A 396 -8.56 -7.64 -44.27
C GLY A 396 -8.24 -6.28 -43.67
N GLY A 397 -7.05 -6.16 -43.06
CA GLY A 397 -6.58 -4.92 -42.46
C GLY A 397 -6.38 -3.81 -43.49
N SER A 398 -6.78 -2.59 -43.18
CA SER A 398 -6.54 -1.42 -44.02
C SER A 398 -5.10 -0.90 -43.95
N PHE A 399 -4.35 -1.33 -42.99
CA PHE A 399 -2.95 -1.05 -42.72
C PHE A 399 -2.04 -2.22 -43.11
N GLY A 400 -0.77 -2.08 -42.88
CA GLY A 400 0.23 -3.03 -43.37
C GLY A 400 0.28 -4.39 -42.69
N GLY A 401 -0.62 -4.70 -41.74
CA GLY A 401 -0.76 -6.01 -41.10
C GLY A 401 0.25 -6.26 -40.00
N GLY A 402 0.69 -5.23 -39.29
CA GLY A 402 1.57 -5.32 -38.13
C GLY A 402 0.96 -6.03 -36.92
N SER A 403 1.79 -6.46 -35.98
CA SER A 403 1.39 -7.12 -34.75
C SER A 403 1.88 -6.41 -33.52
N THR A 404 1.13 -6.53 -32.43
CA THR A 404 1.50 -6.04 -31.10
C THR A 404 1.43 -7.18 -30.09
N GLY A 405 2.39 -7.20 -29.15
CA GLY A 405 2.38 -8.09 -27.98
C GLY A 405 1.67 -7.52 -26.77
N GLY A 406 1.03 -6.34 -26.92
CA GLY A 406 0.45 -5.61 -25.79
C GLY A 406 1.36 -4.50 -25.28
N GLY A 407 2.45 -4.15 -25.94
CA GLY A 407 3.27 -2.99 -25.62
C GLY A 407 2.49 -1.69 -25.69
N GLY A 408 2.84 -0.72 -24.84
CA GLY A 408 2.17 0.56 -24.68
C GLY A 408 1.78 0.83 -23.24
N ALA A 409 0.96 1.83 -22.99
CA ALA A 409 0.46 2.15 -21.66
C ALA A 409 -0.96 2.70 -21.72
N SER A 410 -1.68 2.57 -20.60
CA SER A 410 -2.99 3.17 -20.39
C SER A 410 -3.01 4.08 -19.16
N GLY A 411 -3.97 4.98 -19.09
CA GLY A 411 -4.18 5.86 -17.97
C GLY A 411 -5.59 6.42 -17.94
N GLY A 412 -6.00 6.92 -16.79
CA GLY A 412 -7.31 7.55 -16.58
C GLY A 412 -7.20 8.95 -15.97
N TRP A 413 -8.32 9.71 -16.02
CA TRP A 413 -8.40 11.06 -15.46
C TRP A 413 -9.66 11.31 -14.64
#